data_37dfa20f188ce45a974c943c34efcb59
#
_entry.id   37dfa20f188ce45a974c943c34efcb59
#
_cell.length_a   1.000
_cell.length_b   1.000
_cell.length_c   1.000
_cell.angle_alpha   90.00
_cell.angle_beta   90.00
_cell.angle_gamma   90.00
#
_symmetry.space_group_name_H-M   'P 1'
#
loop_
_entity.id
_entity.type
_entity.pdbx_description
1 polymer ?
#
loop_
_entity_poly.entity_id
_entity_poly.type
_entity_poly.pdbx_seq_one_letter_code
_entity_poly.pdbx_strand_id
1 'polypeptide(L)'
;MQRPWFWLAAAVALALVCIALIPVQHAPVDFAQLPAEPSGTSRAFRDTAWRELTPVGWNPFKEVTQMQQGMRYLPDTDPRAMSMLDKLRELLDHAPVNAAMDGVTIRIAGYVVPLEEGRAGITEVLLVPYFGACIHSPPPPSNQIIDVRLQRPLAILHSMKAVWVAGTLHAHRSQTSMGTSGYALQAASVEPYVEPRRE
;
A
#
# COMPACT_ATOMS: atom_id res chain seq x y z
N MET A 1 62.54 7.06 10.10
CA MET A 1 61.59 7.82 9.26
C MET A 1 60.47 6.87 8.84
N GLN A 2 59.40 6.83 9.60
CA GLN A 2 58.23 5.99 9.34
C GLN A 2 57.16 6.83 8.63
N ARG A 3 56.67 6.30 7.51
CA ARG A 3 55.77 7.01 6.54
C ARG A 3 54.34 7.05 7.08
N PRO A 4 53.60 8.17 7.03
CA PRO A 4 52.26 8.33 7.57
C PRO A 4 51.13 7.89 6.60
N TRP A 5 51.32 6.86 5.78
CA TRP A 5 50.37 6.44 4.78
C TRP A 5 49.28 5.46 5.27
N PHE A 6 49.50 4.87 6.46
CA PHE A 6 48.52 3.88 6.99
C PHE A 6 47.27 4.51 7.58
N TRP A 7 47.31 5.78 7.97
CA TRP A 7 46.15 6.46 8.57
C TRP A 7 45.14 6.98 7.54
N LEU A 8 45.54 7.29 6.31
CA LEU A 8 44.66 7.75 5.24
C LEU A 8 43.79 6.63 4.66
N ALA A 9 44.27 5.41 4.62
CA ALA A 9 43.49 4.26 4.13
C ALA A 9 42.37 3.84 5.08
N ALA A 10 42.56 4.00 6.38
CA ALA A 10 41.57 3.66 7.40
C ALA A 10 40.40 4.66 7.43
N ALA A 11 40.67 5.94 7.17
CA ALA A 11 39.64 6.99 7.17
C ALA A 11 38.69 6.88 5.94
N VAL A 12 39.20 6.48 4.78
CA VAL A 12 38.39 6.29 3.57
C VAL A 12 37.51 5.02 3.67
N ALA A 13 38.00 3.97 4.32
CA ALA A 13 37.20 2.75 4.52
C ALA A 13 36.03 2.98 5.51
N LEU A 14 36.22 3.84 6.54
CA LEU A 14 35.15 4.16 7.48
C LEU A 14 34.07 5.05 6.87
N ALA A 15 34.42 5.94 5.93
CA ALA A 15 33.46 6.80 5.24
C ALA A 15 32.57 6.04 4.26
N LEU A 16 33.06 4.98 3.63
CA LEU A 16 32.29 4.13 2.70
C LEU A 16 31.30 3.19 3.40
N VAL A 17 31.57 2.80 4.65
CA VAL A 17 30.66 1.95 5.43
C VAL A 17 29.48 2.76 5.98
N CYS A 18 29.64 4.07 6.23
CA CYS A 18 28.54 4.92 6.72
C CYS A 18 27.49 5.27 5.64
N ILE A 19 27.82 5.17 4.35
CA ILE A 19 26.86 5.48 3.26
C ILE A 19 25.89 4.33 3.01
N ALA A 20 26.22 3.10 3.43
CA ALA A 20 25.42 1.89 3.18
C ALA A 20 24.29 1.65 4.19
N LEU A 21 24.12 2.50 5.21
CA LEU A 21 23.18 2.32 6.31
C LEU A 21 22.18 3.47 6.48
N ILE A 22 21.96 4.28 5.44
CA ILE A 22 20.84 5.22 5.48
C ILE A 22 19.59 4.40 5.12
N PRO A 23 18.71 4.08 6.09
CA PRO A 23 17.43 3.48 5.77
C PRO A 23 16.73 4.48 4.85
N VAL A 24 16.32 4.04 3.67
CA VAL A 24 15.43 4.83 2.81
C VAL A 24 14.11 4.91 3.57
N GLN A 25 13.97 5.94 4.40
CA GLN A 25 12.72 6.26 5.07
C GLN A 25 11.80 6.83 4.00
N HIS A 26 10.92 6.01 3.47
CA HIS A 26 9.82 6.49 2.66
C HIS A 26 8.90 7.24 3.63
N ALA A 27 8.73 8.53 3.38
CA ALA A 27 7.84 9.34 4.19
C ALA A 27 6.40 8.80 4.09
N PRO A 28 5.66 8.70 5.19
CA PRO A 28 4.24 8.40 5.16
C PRO A 28 3.50 9.47 4.33
N VAL A 29 2.28 9.13 3.87
CA VAL A 29 1.43 10.09 3.17
C VAL A 29 1.27 11.33 4.03
N ASP A 30 1.65 12.49 3.50
CA ASP A 30 1.31 13.76 4.14
C ASP A 30 -0.11 14.16 3.72
N PHE A 31 -1.09 13.70 4.48
CA PHE A 31 -2.49 14.02 4.25
C PHE A 31 -2.79 15.52 4.34
N ALA A 32 -1.90 16.33 4.92
CA ALA A 32 -2.05 17.79 4.94
C ALA A 32 -1.81 18.41 3.55
N GLN A 33 -1.12 17.70 2.66
CA GLN A 33 -0.88 18.13 1.28
C GLN A 33 -1.99 17.67 0.31
N LEU A 34 -2.85 16.74 0.74
CA LEU A 34 -4.01 16.36 -0.06
C LEU A 34 -5.05 17.49 0.00
N PRO A 35 -5.80 17.74 -1.10
CA PRO A 35 -6.89 18.70 -1.10
C PRO A 35 -7.86 18.41 0.05
N ALA A 36 -8.18 19.43 0.87
CA ALA A 36 -9.13 19.28 1.96
C ALA A 36 -10.50 18.90 1.41
N GLU A 37 -11.18 17.96 2.07
CA GLU A 37 -12.58 17.66 1.76
C GLU A 37 -13.42 18.93 1.96
N PRO A 38 -14.23 19.32 0.96
CA PRO A 38 -15.11 20.49 1.09
C PRO A 38 -16.15 20.20 2.17
N SER A 39 -16.09 20.97 3.25
CA SER A 39 -17.05 20.91 4.34
C SER A 39 -18.44 21.34 3.84
N GLY A 40 -19.42 20.45 3.94
CA GLY A 40 -20.83 20.86 3.97
C GLY A 40 -21.69 20.64 2.74
N THR A 41 -21.28 19.91 1.70
CA THR A 41 -22.19 19.52 0.62
C THR A 41 -22.45 18.02 0.70
N SER A 42 -23.72 17.61 0.67
CA SER A 42 -24.12 16.21 0.49
C SER A 42 -23.63 15.74 -0.90
N ARG A 43 -22.36 15.36 -1.00
CA ARG A 43 -21.79 14.81 -2.22
C ARG A 43 -22.31 13.39 -2.38
N ALA A 44 -22.97 13.12 -3.49
CA ALA A 44 -23.29 11.76 -3.86
C ALA A 44 -21.98 11.01 -4.14
N PHE A 45 -21.59 10.11 -3.26
CA PHE A 45 -20.46 9.21 -3.46
C PHE A 45 -20.84 8.16 -4.50
N ARG A 46 -19.94 7.92 -5.46
CA ARG A 46 -20.12 6.89 -6.47
C ARG A 46 -19.65 5.54 -5.93
N ASP A 47 -20.54 4.54 -5.91
CA ASP A 47 -20.13 3.16 -5.64
C ASP A 47 -19.10 2.72 -6.67
N THR A 48 -17.94 2.30 -6.18
CA THR A 48 -16.76 2.01 -6.98
C THR A 48 -16.29 0.59 -6.70
N ALA A 49 -16.04 -0.16 -7.76
CA ALA A 49 -15.45 -1.49 -7.63
C ALA A 49 -13.92 -1.43 -7.68
N TRP A 50 -13.26 -2.32 -6.96
CA TRP A 50 -11.80 -2.43 -6.92
C TRP A 50 -11.13 -2.52 -8.30
N ARG A 51 -11.78 -3.20 -9.27
CA ARG A 51 -11.27 -3.30 -10.64
C ARG A 51 -11.12 -1.95 -11.34
N GLU A 52 -11.87 -0.92 -10.94
CA GLU A 52 -11.81 0.42 -11.53
C GLU A 52 -10.54 1.17 -11.15
N LEU A 53 -9.89 0.77 -10.05
CA LEU A 53 -8.62 1.33 -9.60
C LEU A 53 -7.42 0.85 -10.44
N THR A 54 -7.62 -0.19 -11.23
CA THR A 54 -6.59 -0.75 -12.12
C THR A 54 -6.75 -0.17 -13.53
N PRO A 55 -5.67 0.32 -14.16
CA PRO A 55 -5.72 0.76 -15.54
C PRO A 55 -6.15 -0.36 -16.49
N VAL A 56 -6.90 0.00 -17.52
CA VAL A 56 -7.31 -0.94 -18.58
C VAL A 56 -6.07 -1.55 -19.24
N GLY A 57 -6.05 -2.87 -19.38
CA GLY A 57 -4.96 -3.61 -20.04
C GLY A 57 -3.80 -3.99 -19.11
N TRP A 58 -3.71 -3.46 -17.88
CA TRP A 58 -2.72 -3.93 -16.93
C TRP A 58 -3.17 -5.25 -16.28
N ASN A 59 -2.32 -6.26 -16.38
CA ASN A 59 -2.57 -7.59 -15.81
C ASN A 59 -1.27 -8.19 -15.29
N PRO A 60 -1.01 -8.12 -13.97
CA PRO A 60 0.21 -8.66 -13.38
C PRO A 60 0.31 -10.18 -13.53
N PHE A 61 -0.82 -10.88 -13.60
CA PHE A 61 -0.84 -12.33 -13.69
C PHE A 61 -0.19 -12.87 -14.98
N LYS A 62 -0.19 -12.10 -16.06
CA LYS A 62 0.47 -12.50 -17.29
C LYS A 62 1.98 -12.65 -17.09
N GLU A 63 2.62 -11.67 -16.45
CA GLU A 63 4.05 -11.70 -16.14
C GLU A 63 4.36 -12.73 -15.05
N VAL A 64 3.54 -12.81 -14.01
CA VAL A 64 3.63 -13.81 -12.94
C VAL A 64 3.54 -15.22 -13.50
N THR A 65 2.60 -15.49 -14.42
CA THR A 65 2.45 -16.82 -15.02
C THR A 65 3.68 -17.22 -15.84
N GLN A 66 4.24 -16.29 -16.60
CA GLN A 66 5.50 -16.54 -17.34
C GLN A 66 6.67 -16.84 -16.38
N MET A 67 6.75 -16.10 -15.31
CA MET A 67 7.74 -16.33 -14.26
C MET A 67 7.54 -17.70 -13.59
N GLN A 68 6.32 -18.05 -13.19
CA GLN A 68 5.99 -19.32 -12.55
C GLN A 68 6.27 -20.54 -13.45
N GLN A 69 6.07 -20.42 -14.76
CA GLN A 69 6.42 -21.50 -15.70
C GLN A 69 7.92 -21.83 -15.65
N GLY A 70 8.77 -20.82 -15.48
CA GLY A 70 10.23 -21.01 -15.30
C GLY A 70 10.61 -21.57 -13.92
N MET A 71 9.74 -21.42 -12.89
CA MET A 71 10.03 -21.87 -11.52
C MET A 71 9.45 -23.24 -11.16
N ARG A 72 8.64 -23.83 -11.99
CA ARG A 72 7.79 -25.01 -11.68
C ARG A 72 8.52 -26.21 -11.04
N TYR A 73 9.84 -26.22 -11.11
CA TYR A 73 10.68 -27.30 -10.59
C TYR A 73 11.84 -26.81 -9.70
N LEU A 74 11.83 -25.53 -9.30
CA LEU A 74 12.87 -24.99 -8.43
C LEU A 74 12.48 -25.18 -6.97
N PRO A 75 13.40 -25.66 -6.12
CA PRO A 75 13.20 -25.64 -4.67
C PRO A 75 13.06 -24.19 -4.17
N ASP A 76 12.31 -23.96 -3.08
CA ASP A 76 12.15 -22.64 -2.46
C ASP A 76 13.48 -22.00 -2.03
N THR A 77 14.50 -22.82 -1.81
CA THR A 77 15.87 -22.40 -1.45
C THR A 77 16.73 -22.04 -2.65
N ASP A 78 16.23 -22.20 -3.89
CA ASP A 78 17.00 -21.85 -5.09
C ASP A 78 17.13 -20.33 -5.22
N PRO A 79 18.33 -19.77 -5.39
CA PRO A 79 18.52 -18.32 -5.55
C PRO A 79 17.72 -17.72 -6.70
N ARG A 80 17.39 -18.50 -7.73
CA ARG A 80 16.53 -18.06 -8.84
C ARG A 80 15.08 -17.90 -8.40
N ALA A 81 14.57 -18.78 -7.54
CA ALA A 81 13.22 -18.66 -6.98
C ALA A 81 13.12 -17.39 -6.11
N MET A 82 14.12 -17.13 -5.27
CA MET A 82 14.17 -15.90 -4.45
C MET A 82 14.20 -14.64 -5.32
N SER A 83 15.09 -14.60 -6.33
CA SER A 83 15.17 -13.45 -7.26
C SER A 83 13.85 -13.19 -7.99
N MET A 84 13.10 -14.23 -8.25
CA MET A 84 11.81 -14.15 -8.94
C MET A 84 10.70 -13.65 -8.02
N LEU A 85 10.72 -14.05 -6.75
CA LEU A 85 9.84 -13.51 -5.73
C LEU A 85 10.09 -12.00 -5.51
N ASP A 86 11.35 -11.58 -5.52
CA ASP A 86 11.70 -10.17 -5.38
C ASP A 86 11.22 -9.34 -6.58
N LYS A 87 11.38 -9.85 -7.80
CA LYS A 87 10.82 -9.21 -9.01
C LYS A 87 9.29 -9.14 -8.96
N LEU A 88 8.64 -10.18 -8.45
CA LEU A 88 7.19 -10.17 -8.29
C LEU A 88 6.76 -9.12 -7.28
N ARG A 89 7.43 -9.02 -6.14
CA ARG A 89 7.16 -7.96 -5.14
C ARG A 89 7.34 -6.59 -5.75
N GLU A 90 8.44 -6.35 -6.46
CA GLU A 90 8.71 -5.09 -7.15
C GLU A 90 7.60 -4.74 -8.15
N LEU A 91 7.16 -5.71 -8.96
CA LEU A 91 6.05 -5.54 -9.90
C LEU A 91 4.74 -5.14 -9.21
N LEU A 92 4.41 -5.80 -8.11
CA LEU A 92 3.19 -5.54 -7.35
C LEU A 92 3.27 -4.21 -6.60
N ASP A 93 4.41 -3.90 -6.01
CA ASP A 93 4.65 -2.63 -5.33
C ASP A 93 4.62 -1.45 -6.31
N HIS A 94 5.02 -1.64 -7.56
CA HIS A 94 5.02 -0.63 -8.61
C HIS A 94 3.82 -0.71 -9.56
N ALA A 95 2.72 -1.34 -9.12
CA ALA A 95 1.52 -1.43 -9.92
C ALA A 95 1.00 -0.04 -10.34
N PRO A 96 0.70 0.17 -11.63
CA PRO A 96 0.22 1.46 -12.10
C PRO A 96 -1.19 1.74 -11.58
N VAL A 97 -1.45 3.00 -11.22
CA VAL A 97 -2.77 3.48 -10.80
C VAL A 97 -3.59 3.96 -12.00
N ASN A 98 -4.92 3.91 -11.89
CA ASN A 98 -5.80 4.51 -12.88
C ASN A 98 -5.90 6.03 -12.61
N ALA A 99 -5.21 6.84 -13.41
CA ALA A 99 -5.18 8.28 -13.25
C ALA A 99 -6.57 8.95 -13.36
N ALA A 100 -7.53 8.31 -14.04
CA ALA A 100 -8.89 8.82 -14.12
C ALA A 100 -9.66 8.76 -12.78
N MET A 101 -9.10 8.06 -11.78
CA MET A 101 -9.67 7.96 -10.44
C MET A 101 -9.14 9.04 -9.49
N ASP A 102 -8.14 9.82 -9.89
CA ASP A 102 -7.60 10.91 -9.07
C ASP A 102 -8.63 12.03 -8.89
N GLY A 103 -8.85 12.46 -7.65
CA GLY A 103 -9.85 13.48 -7.28
C GLY A 103 -11.31 13.03 -7.36
N VAL A 104 -11.59 11.74 -7.63
CA VAL A 104 -12.96 11.23 -7.71
C VAL A 104 -13.50 10.94 -6.31
N THR A 105 -14.73 11.41 -6.04
CA THR A 105 -15.48 11.05 -4.83
C THR A 105 -16.09 9.67 -4.97
N ILE A 106 -15.67 8.75 -4.13
CA ILE A 106 -16.04 7.34 -4.22
C ILE A 106 -16.62 6.80 -2.91
N ARG A 107 -17.35 5.70 -3.00
CA ARG A 107 -17.68 4.79 -1.92
C ARG A 107 -17.26 3.39 -2.32
N ILE A 108 -16.42 2.77 -1.51
CA ILE A 108 -15.82 1.46 -1.81
C ILE A 108 -15.89 0.55 -0.60
N ALA A 109 -16.22 -0.72 -0.83
CA ALA A 109 -16.21 -1.74 0.22
C ALA A 109 -14.85 -2.41 0.30
N GLY A 110 -14.34 -2.66 1.50
CA GLY A 110 -13.08 -3.36 1.71
C GLY A 110 -12.87 -3.78 3.15
N TYR A 111 -11.73 -4.42 3.39
CA TYR A 111 -11.31 -4.85 4.72
C TYR A 111 -10.29 -3.88 5.29
N VAL A 112 -10.44 -3.57 6.57
CA VAL A 112 -9.58 -2.64 7.31
C VAL A 112 -8.37 -3.36 7.86
N VAL A 113 -7.17 -2.86 7.54
CA VAL A 113 -5.90 -3.27 8.13
C VAL A 113 -5.32 -2.07 8.88
N PRO A 114 -5.28 -2.07 10.22
CA PRO A 114 -4.79 -0.95 10.99
C PRO A 114 -3.29 -0.73 10.77
N LEU A 115 -2.88 0.53 10.61
CA LEU A 115 -1.48 0.93 10.54
C LEU A 115 -0.97 1.43 11.88
N GLU A 116 -1.72 2.33 12.50
CA GLU A 116 -1.37 2.92 13.78
C GLU A 116 -2.54 2.85 14.75
N GLU A 117 -2.24 2.42 15.96
CA GLU A 117 -3.16 2.41 17.07
C GLU A 117 -2.72 3.42 18.12
N GLY A 118 -3.46 4.53 18.22
CA GLY A 118 -3.27 5.53 19.25
C GLY A 118 -4.14 5.25 20.49
N ARG A 119 -3.96 6.04 21.56
CA ARG A 119 -4.79 5.96 22.78
C ARG A 119 -6.27 6.21 22.51
N ALA A 120 -6.60 6.95 21.46
CA ALA A 120 -7.97 7.26 21.06
C ALA A 120 -8.59 6.23 20.09
N GLY A 121 -7.83 5.22 19.66
CA GLY A 121 -8.21 4.25 18.65
C GLY A 121 -7.36 4.36 17.36
N ILE A 122 -7.81 3.70 16.31
CA ILE A 122 -7.14 3.63 15.02
C ILE A 122 -7.52 4.86 14.19
N THR A 123 -6.54 5.61 13.71
CA THR A 123 -6.74 6.84 12.90
C THR A 123 -6.31 6.68 11.45
N GLU A 124 -5.52 5.65 11.16
CA GLU A 124 -4.99 5.38 9.82
C GLU A 124 -5.03 3.89 9.53
N VAL A 125 -5.53 3.52 8.36
CA VAL A 125 -5.73 2.13 7.98
C VAL A 125 -5.39 1.93 6.51
N LEU A 126 -4.97 0.70 6.13
CA LEU A 126 -5.09 0.28 4.75
C LEU A 126 -6.46 -0.33 4.52
N LEU A 127 -7.08 0.03 3.42
CA LEU A 127 -8.27 -0.62 2.90
C LEU A 127 -7.85 -1.56 1.76
N VAL A 128 -8.30 -2.82 1.82
CA VAL A 128 -7.93 -3.88 0.88
C VAL A 128 -9.15 -4.67 0.39
N PRO A 129 -9.11 -5.29 -0.80
CA PRO A 129 -10.29 -5.90 -1.42
C PRO A 129 -10.76 -7.20 -0.78
N TYR A 130 -9.91 -7.92 -0.05
CA TYR A 130 -10.25 -9.21 0.56
C TYR A 130 -9.60 -9.39 1.91
N PHE A 131 -10.19 -10.26 2.71
CA PHE A 131 -9.70 -10.58 4.05
C PHE A 131 -8.29 -11.20 3.99
N GLY A 132 -7.40 -10.70 4.84
CA GLY A 132 -6.04 -11.23 4.95
C GLY A 132 -5.07 -10.78 3.84
N ALA A 133 -5.46 -9.84 2.97
CA ALA A 133 -4.65 -9.39 1.85
C ALA A 133 -3.22 -8.96 2.23
N CYS A 134 -3.03 -8.29 3.37
CA CYS A 134 -1.72 -7.80 3.80
C CYS A 134 -0.88 -8.81 4.59
N ILE A 135 -1.46 -9.93 5.02
CA ILE A 135 -0.76 -10.96 5.81
C ILE A 135 -0.43 -12.22 5.00
N HIS A 136 -0.94 -12.35 3.79
CA HIS A 136 -0.63 -13.45 2.87
C HIS A 136 0.41 -13.00 1.85
N SER A 137 1.34 -13.87 1.51
CA SER A 137 2.33 -13.62 0.47
C SER A 137 1.92 -14.34 -0.83
N PRO A 138 1.93 -13.64 -1.97
CA PRO A 138 2.27 -12.23 -2.18
C PRO A 138 1.12 -11.30 -1.78
N PRO A 139 1.44 -10.05 -1.36
CA PRO A 139 0.43 -9.03 -1.08
C PRO A 139 -0.31 -8.63 -2.36
N PRO A 140 -1.48 -7.97 -2.26
CA PRO A 140 -2.14 -7.39 -3.42
C PRO A 140 -1.25 -6.31 -4.07
N PRO A 141 -1.42 -6.05 -5.37
CA PRO A 141 -0.71 -4.97 -6.03
C PRO A 141 -1.09 -3.61 -5.42
N SER A 142 -0.15 -2.66 -5.41
CA SER A 142 -0.33 -1.36 -4.76
C SER A 142 -1.58 -0.60 -5.25
N ASN A 143 -2.00 -0.77 -6.50
CA ASN A 143 -3.24 -0.21 -7.03
C ASN A 143 -4.53 -0.87 -6.50
N GLN A 144 -4.41 -1.89 -5.66
CA GLN A 144 -5.48 -2.54 -4.91
C GLN A 144 -5.32 -2.32 -3.39
N ILE A 145 -4.57 -1.30 -2.98
CA ILE A 145 -4.40 -0.88 -1.59
C ILE A 145 -4.63 0.62 -1.53
N ILE A 146 -5.52 1.04 -0.63
CA ILE A 146 -5.81 2.45 -0.37
C ILE A 146 -5.36 2.78 1.05
N ASP A 147 -4.52 3.80 1.20
CA ASP A 147 -4.16 4.38 2.49
C ASP A 147 -5.28 5.34 2.91
N VAL A 148 -5.95 5.05 4.01
CA VAL A 148 -7.14 5.78 4.45
C VAL A 148 -6.90 6.47 5.77
N ARG A 149 -7.01 7.80 5.79
CA ARG A 149 -7.07 8.59 7.01
C ARG A 149 -8.49 8.78 7.47
N LEU A 150 -8.74 8.51 8.74
CA LEU A 150 -10.05 8.57 9.36
C LEU A 150 -10.25 9.93 10.07
N GLN A 151 -11.39 10.57 9.86
CA GLN A 151 -11.74 11.79 10.60
C GLN A 151 -12.05 11.51 12.08
N ARG A 152 -12.52 10.30 12.36
CA ARG A 152 -12.80 9.82 13.72
C ARG A 152 -12.11 8.48 13.95
N PRO A 153 -11.44 8.29 15.08
CA PRO A 153 -10.81 7.03 15.39
C PRO A 153 -11.80 5.86 15.35
N LEU A 154 -11.40 4.75 14.76
CA LEU A 154 -12.14 3.49 14.85
C LEU A 154 -11.74 2.73 16.11
N ALA A 155 -12.68 2.09 16.77
CA ALA A 155 -12.38 1.15 17.83
C ALA A 155 -11.72 -0.12 17.24
N ILE A 156 -10.83 -0.77 18.01
CA ILE A 156 -10.09 -2.00 17.64
C ILE A 156 -11.03 -3.11 17.13
N LEU A 157 -12.27 -3.14 17.60
CA LEU A 157 -13.31 -4.10 17.18
C LEU A 157 -13.62 -4.06 15.68
N HIS A 158 -13.21 -3.01 14.96
CA HIS A 158 -13.41 -2.88 13.51
C HIS A 158 -12.22 -3.37 12.69
N SER A 159 -11.13 -3.74 13.34
CA SER A 159 -9.99 -4.36 12.69
C SER A 159 -10.40 -5.65 11.97
N MET A 160 -9.96 -5.81 10.72
CA MET A 160 -10.22 -6.98 9.86
C MET A 160 -11.69 -7.20 9.49
N LYS A 161 -12.59 -6.24 9.77
CA LYS A 161 -13.97 -6.28 9.30
C LYS A 161 -14.14 -5.60 7.95
N ALA A 162 -15.13 -6.07 7.20
CA ALA A 162 -15.54 -5.40 5.97
C ALA A 162 -16.31 -4.12 6.30
N VAL A 163 -15.95 -3.04 5.64
CA VAL A 163 -16.57 -1.71 5.79
C VAL A 163 -16.82 -1.07 4.42
N TRP A 164 -17.76 -0.14 4.39
CA TRP A 164 -17.84 0.88 3.36
C TRP A 164 -17.02 2.09 3.80
N VAL A 165 -16.17 2.57 2.91
CA VAL A 165 -15.44 3.83 3.10
C VAL A 165 -15.85 4.78 1.99
N ALA A 166 -16.21 6.01 2.34
CA ALA A 166 -16.51 7.06 1.39
C ALA A 166 -15.61 8.27 1.60
N GLY A 167 -15.15 8.86 0.49
CA GLY A 167 -14.26 10.02 0.51
C GLY A 167 -13.75 10.35 -0.90
N THR A 168 -12.82 11.30 -0.99
CA THR A 168 -12.14 11.62 -2.25
C THR A 168 -10.88 10.78 -2.38
N LEU A 169 -10.78 10.05 -3.48
CA LEU A 169 -9.63 9.22 -3.81
C LEU A 169 -8.55 10.04 -4.49
N HIS A 170 -7.30 9.86 -4.08
CA HIS A 170 -6.14 10.48 -4.70
C HIS A 170 -5.16 9.42 -5.17
N ALA A 171 -4.65 9.57 -6.41
CA ALA A 171 -3.57 8.77 -6.94
C ALA A 171 -2.26 9.18 -6.23
N HIS A 172 -1.98 8.56 -5.10
CA HIS A 172 -0.83 8.86 -4.26
C HIS A 172 -0.22 7.57 -3.74
N ARG A 173 1.07 7.39 -4.03
CA ARG A 173 1.81 6.23 -3.58
C ARG A 173 2.39 6.46 -2.19
N SER A 174 2.13 5.54 -1.27
CA SER A 174 2.69 5.52 0.07
C SER A 174 3.28 4.16 0.38
N GLN A 175 4.39 4.14 1.10
CA GLN A 175 4.95 2.91 1.64
C GLN A 175 4.70 2.88 3.15
N THR A 176 4.04 1.83 3.60
CA THR A 176 3.69 1.61 5.01
C THR A 176 4.39 0.37 5.56
N SER A 177 4.31 0.14 6.86
CA SER A 177 4.80 -1.08 7.50
C SER A 177 4.11 -2.37 7.03
N MET A 178 2.90 -2.23 6.43
CA MET A 178 2.05 -3.36 6.01
C MET A 178 2.00 -3.53 4.48
N GLY A 179 2.67 -2.66 3.71
CA GLY A 179 2.73 -2.73 2.25
C GLY A 179 2.70 -1.36 1.57
N THR A 180 2.78 -1.36 0.26
CA THR A 180 2.73 -0.16 -0.58
C THR A 180 1.30 0.09 -1.05
N SER A 181 0.74 1.27 -0.77
CA SER A 181 -0.52 1.72 -1.36
C SER A 181 -0.28 2.52 -2.64
N GLY A 182 -1.16 2.41 -3.63
CA GLY A 182 -1.16 3.24 -4.84
C GLY A 182 -2.09 4.44 -4.74
N TYR A 183 -2.95 4.44 -3.72
CA TYR A 183 -3.96 5.47 -3.50
C TYR A 183 -3.98 5.93 -2.06
N ALA A 184 -4.39 7.18 -1.85
CA ALA A 184 -4.72 7.74 -0.55
C ALA A 184 -6.18 8.24 -0.56
N LEU A 185 -6.87 8.17 0.58
CA LEU A 185 -8.24 8.62 0.74
C LEU A 185 -8.44 9.23 2.13
N GLN A 186 -8.97 10.45 2.17
CA GLN A 186 -9.47 11.04 3.40
C GLN A 186 -10.92 10.63 3.58
N ALA A 187 -11.21 9.81 4.59
CA ALA A 187 -12.55 9.27 4.78
C ALA A 187 -13.52 10.35 5.32
N ALA A 188 -14.59 10.62 4.57
CA ALA A 188 -15.73 11.40 5.02
C ALA A 188 -16.67 10.54 5.87
N SER A 189 -16.84 9.25 5.53
CA SER A 189 -17.57 8.28 6.36
C SER A 189 -16.97 6.89 6.28
N VAL A 190 -17.17 6.12 7.36
CA VAL A 190 -16.89 4.67 7.44
C VAL A 190 -18.09 3.99 8.06
N GLU A 191 -18.65 3.02 7.35
CA GLU A 191 -19.86 2.30 7.76
C GLU A 191 -19.62 0.78 7.71
N PRO A 192 -20.22 -0.02 8.59
CA PRO A 192 -20.15 -1.48 8.49
C PRO A 192 -20.67 -1.96 7.14
N TYR A 193 -19.95 -2.90 6.52
CA TYR A 193 -20.46 -3.58 5.34
C TYR A 193 -21.51 -4.60 5.77
N VAL A 194 -22.72 -4.44 5.25
CA VAL A 194 -23.79 -5.43 5.42
C VAL A 194 -23.98 -6.11 4.07
N GLU A 195 -23.76 -7.41 4.03
CA GLU A 195 -23.97 -8.19 2.81
C GLU A 195 -25.45 -8.14 2.42
N PRO A 196 -25.79 -7.78 1.16
CA PRO A 196 -27.16 -7.84 0.69
C PRO A 196 -27.69 -9.28 0.85
N ARG A 197 -28.86 -9.45 1.49
CA ARG A 197 -29.49 -10.77 1.53
C ARG A 197 -29.72 -11.22 0.10
N ARG A 198 -29.19 -12.38 -0.24
CA ARG A 198 -29.58 -13.07 -1.48
C ARG A 198 -31.01 -13.56 -1.27
N GLU A 199 -31.96 -12.93 -1.96
CA GLU A 199 -33.32 -13.46 -2.12
C GLU A 199 -33.32 -14.66 -3.05
#